data_c7d22b6a90af6fd888fc5ce9fac71210
#
_entry.id   c7d22b6a90af6fd888fc5ce9fac71210
#
_cell.length_a   1.000
_cell.length_b   1.000
_cell.length_c   1.000
_cell.angle_alpha   90.00
_cell.angle_beta   90.00
_cell.angle_gamma   90.00
#
_symmetry.space_group_name_H-M   'P 1'
#
loop_
_entity.id
_entity.type
_entity.pdbx_description
1 polymer ?
#
loop_
_entity_poly.entity_id
_entity_poly.type
_entity_poly.pdbx_seq_one_letter_code
_entity_poly.pdbx_strand_id
1 'polypeptide(L)'
;MVNDSIFIKKGVELEIEVQSLAYGGMGLAKVDDFVVFVKNGIPGQRVLVLIYKKKKGFAEARIIKVLKQSPLATEARCDHYWICSKLQTLSYEEQLKEKEKQVVDAFQRIGGFTDFTINGVRSAENKYNYRNKMEFTFSPHRWILESEPEGVNSSFALGLHIPGRYD
;
A
#
# COMPACT_ATOMS: atom_id res chain seq x y z
N MET A 1 -27.65 24.40 -4.51
CA MET A 1 -26.82 23.16 -4.47
C MET A 1 -26.03 23.24 -3.19
N VAL A 2 -26.41 22.42 -2.21
CA VAL A 2 -25.76 22.41 -0.88
C VAL A 2 -24.39 21.76 -1.11
N ASN A 3 -23.34 22.54 -0.93
CA ASN A 3 -21.97 22.06 -0.93
C ASN A 3 -21.76 21.33 0.41
N ASP A 4 -22.16 20.06 0.50
CA ASP A 4 -21.79 19.19 1.62
C ASP A 4 -20.29 18.94 1.53
N SER A 5 -19.52 19.87 2.10
CA SER A 5 -18.09 19.67 2.28
C SER A 5 -17.92 18.37 3.07
N ILE A 6 -17.35 17.35 2.42
CA ILE A 6 -17.13 16.04 3.03
C ILE A 6 -16.25 16.23 4.27
N PHE A 7 -16.83 16.06 5.44
CA PHE A 7 -16.12 16.29 6.70
C PHE A 7 -15.24 15.10 7.05
N ILE A 8 -13.97 15.16 6.66
CA ILE A 8 -13.00 14.09 6.93
C ILE A 8 -12.61 14.09 8.40
N LYS A 9 -13.02 13.05 9.14
CA LYS A 9 -12.62 12.79 10.54
C LYS A 9 -12.40 11.29 10.78
N LYS A 10 -11.71 10.97 11.87
CA LYS A 10 -11.52 9.56 12.28
C LYS A 10 -12.90 8.90 12.50
N GLY A 11 -13.06 7.68 12.01
CA GLY A 11 -14.27 6.88 12.11
C GLY A 11 -15.26 7.08 10.97
N VAL A 12 -15.03 8.02 10.06
CA VAL A 12 -15.90 8.23 8.89
C VAL A 12 -15.56 7.24 7.79
N GLU A 13 -16.59 6.71 7.15
CA GLU A 13 -16.50 5.93 5.93
C GLU A 13 -16.70 6.85 4.72
N LEU A 14 -15.86 6.67 3.72
CA LEU A 14 -15.87 7.45 2.47
C LEU A 14 -15.68 6.54 1.27
N GLU A 15 -16.41 6.87 0.20
CA GLU A 15 -16.13 6.32 -1.11
C GLU A 15 -15.15 7.25 -1.83
N ILE A 16 -14.02 6.70 -2.26
CA ILE A 16 -12.95 7.45 -2.91
C ILE A 16 -12.32 6.67 -4.05
N GLU A 17 -11.71 7.39 -4.99
CA GLU A 17 -10.89 6.81 -6.04
C GLU A 17 -9.42 7.01 -5.72
N VAL A 18 -8.64 5.92 -5.77
CA VAL A 18 -7.19 5.98 -5.60
C VAL A 18 -6.57 6.50 -6.89
N GLN A 19 -5.90 7.64 -6.82
CA GLN A 19 -5.37 8.35 -7.99
C GLN A 19 -3.93 7.97 -8.34
N SER A 20 -3.11 7.71 -7.30
CA SER A 20 -1.68 7.41 -7.48
C SER A 20 -1.14 6.65 -6.28
N LEU A 21 0.15 6.30 -6.31
CA LEU A 21 0.88 5.78 -5.15
C LEU A 21 1.75 6.87 -4.52
N ALA A 22 1.75 6.90 -3.20
CA ALA A 22 2.73 7.63 -2.43
C ALA A 22 3.99 6.79 -2.22
N TYR A 23 5.09 7.45 -1.88
CA TYR A 23 6.31 6.78 -1.46
C TYR A 23 6.01 5.80 -0.31
N GLY A 24 6.54 4.58 -0.40
CA GLY A 24 6.25 3.51 0.56
C GLY A 24 5.01 2.67 0.24
N GLY A 25 4.34 2.90 -0.91
CA GLY A 25 3.33 2.02 -1.48
C GLY A 25 1.93 2.16 -0.90
N MET A 26 1.61 3.29 -0.27
CA MET A 26 0.22 3.63 0.05
C MET A 26 -0.46 4.26 -1.15
N GLY A 27 -1.71 3.89 -1.41
CA GLY A 27 -2.54 4.61 -2.37
C GLY A 27 -2.76 6.05 -1.92
N LEU A 28 -2.87 6.97 -2.85
CA LEU A 28 -3.16 8.37 -2.61
C LEU A 28 -4.45 8.75 -3.32
N ALA A 29 -5.36 9.36 -2.58
CA ALA A 29 -6.58 9.98 -3.08
C ALA A 29 -6.67 11.43 -2.59
N LYS A 30 -7.43 12.25 -3.30
CA LYS A 30 -7.80 13.60 -2.87
C LYS A 30 -9.32 13.70 -2.75
N VAL A 31 -9.76 14.28 -1.66
CA VAL A 31 -11.17 14.61 -1.39
C VAL A 31 -11.20 16.10 -1.07
N ASP A 32 -11.81 16.91 -1.92
CA ASP A 32 -11.82 18.38 -1.81
C ASP A 32 -10.43 18.96 -1.50
N ASP A 33 -9.42 18.55 -2.31
CA ASP A 33 -8.00 18.89 -2.13
C ASP A 33 -7.32 18.34 -0.84
N PHE A 34 -8.06 17.66 0.02
CA PHE A 34 -7.49 17.03 1.20
C PHE A 34 -6.92 15.64 0.86
N VAL A 35 -5.68 15.41 1.28
CA VAL A 35 -4.95 14.17 0.95
C VAL A 35 -5.40 13.03 1.87
N VAL A 36 -5.73 11.89 1.26
CA VAL A 36 -6.06 10.64 1.96
C VAL A 36 -5.12 9.55 1.49
N PHE A 37 -4.33 9.01 2.40
CA PHE A 37 -3.49 7.83 2.15
C PHE A 37 -4.30 6.57 2.43
N VAL A 38 -4.35 5.67 1.45
CA VAL A 38 -5.14 4.43 1.50
C VAL A 38 -4.21 3.24 1.62
N LYS A 39 -4.28 2.55 2.74
CA LYS A 39 -3.48 1.33 2.96
C LYS A 39 -3.86 0.27 1.91
N ASN A 40 -2.87 -0.24 1.18
CA ASN A 40 -3.02 -1.24 0.10
C ASN A 40 -3.92 -0.77 -1.08
N GLY A 41 -4.15 0.53 -1.22
CA GLY A 41 -4.89 1.07 -2.35
C GLY A 41 -4.05 1.05 -3.64
N ILE A 42 -4.66 0.66 -4.74
CA ILE A 42 -4.05 0.60 -6.07
C ILE A 42 -4.64 1.72 -6.94
N PRO A 43 -3.83 2.47 -7.71
CA PRO A 43 -4.32 3.50 -8.61
C PRO A 43 -5.41 2.97 -9.56
N GLY A 44 -6.50 3.74 -9.71
CA GLY A 44 -7.66 3.38 -10.50
C GLY A 44 -8.70 2.51 -9.77
N GLN A 45 -8.47 2.13 -8.50
CA GLN A 45 -9.50 1.51 -7.68
C GLN A 45 -10.49 2.55 -7.17
N ARG A 46 -11.77 2.19 -7.18
CA ARG A 46 -12.82 2.86 -6.40
C ARG A 46 -13.14 2.03 -5.18
N VAL A 47 -13.00 2.62 -4.01
CA VAL A 47 -13.01 1.91 -2.73
C VAL A 47 -13.84 2.62 -1.69
N LEU A 48 -14.55 1.84 -0.86
CA LEU A 48 -15.08 2.30 0.40
C LEU A 48 -13.99 2.15 1.46
N VAL A 49 -13.64 3.24 2.12
CA VAL A 49 -12.57 3.28 3.13
C VAL A 49 -13.06 3.79 4.47
N LEU A 50 -12.42 3.32 5.55
CA LEU A 50 -12.58 3.87 6.90
C LEU A 50 -11.36 4.72 7.24
N ILE A 51 -11.59 5.97 7.62
CA ILE A 51 -10.55 6.86 8.14
C ILE A 51 -10.17 6.41 9.56
N TYR A 52 -8.96 5.89 9.74
CA TYR A 52 -8.49 5.46 11.07
C TYR A 52 -7.57 6.48 11.74
N LYS A 53 -6.99 7.41 10.96
CA LYS A 53 -6.13 8.47 11.50
C LYS A 53 -6.30 9.74 10.69
N LYS A 54 -6.38 10.91 11.39
CA LYS A 54 -6.42 12.24 10.77
C LYS A 54 -5.36 13.13 11.36
N LYS A 55 -4.67 13.86 10.51
CA LYS A 55 -3.71 14.93 10.84
C LYS A 55 -4.19 16.26 10.21
N LYS A 56 -3.46 17.36 10.48
CA LYS A 56 -3.83 18.70 9.96
C LYS A 56 -3.87 18.75 8.41
N GLY A 57 -2.94 18.06 7.74
CA GLY A 57 -2.80 18.10 6.27
C GLY A 57 -3.16 16.82 5.54
N PHE A 58 -3.47 15.72 6.22
CA PHE A 58 -3.79 14.44 5.60
C PHE A 58 -4.58 13.50 6.50
N ALA A 59 -5.18 12.49 5.93
CA ALA A 59 -5.76 11.36 6.65
C ALA A 59 -5.14 10.03 6.16
N GLU A 60 -5.23 9.01 7.01
CA GLU A 60 -4.91 7.63 6.65
C GLU A 60 -6.18 6.78 6.76
N ALA A 61 -6.40 5.98 5.73
CA ALA A 61 -7.57 5.14 5.59
C ALA A 61 -7.20 3.68 5.31
N ARG A 62 -8.10 2.78 5.70
CA ARG A 62 -8.05 1.38 5.31
C ARG A 62 -9.24 1.04 4.42
N ILE A 63 -9.06 0.16 3.48
CA ILE A 63 -10.13 -0.32 2.60
C ILE A 63 -11.06 -1.22 3.42
N ILE A 64 -12.37 -0.94 3.35
CA ILE A 64 -13.44 -1.81 3.83
C ILE A 64 -13.91 -2.71 2.69
N LYS A 65 -14.09 -2.10 1.49
CA LYS A 65 -14.60 -2.79 0.31
C LYS A 65 -14.04 -2.17 -0.96
N VAL A 66 -13.64 -3.02 -1.91
CA VAL A 66 -13.34 -2.60 -3.28
C VAL A 66 -14.65 -2.57 -4.04
N LEU A 67 -15.06 -1.38 -4.49
CA LEU A 67 -16.28 -1.16 -5.26
C LEU A 67 -16.06 -1.38 -6.76
N LYS A 68 -14.88 -0.95 -7.25
CA LYS A 68 -14.42 -1.18 -8.61
C LYS A 68 -12.94 -1.47 -8.59
N GLN A 69 -12.56 -2.58 -9.21
CA GLN A 69 -11.15 -2.98 -9.30
C GLN A 69 -10.40 -2.13 -10.33
N SER A 70 -9.11 -1.94 -10.07
CA SER A 70 -8.21 -1.30 -11.02
C SER A 70 -7.82 -2.28 -12.14
N PRO A 71 -7.70 -1.81 -13.39
CA PRO A 71 -7.14 -2.64 -14.48
C PRO A 71 -5.64 -2.93 -14.27
N LEU A 72 -4.97 -2.19 -13.38
CA LEU A 72 -3.56 -2.38 -13.03
C LEU A 72 -3.35 -3.42 -11.93
N ALA A 73 -4.44 -3.88 -11.31
CA ALA A 73 -4.39 -4.86 -10.23
C ALA A 73 -4.05 -6.26 -10.76
N THR A 74 -3.30 -6.99 -9.96
CA THR A 74 -3.02 -8.41 -10.17
C THR A 74 -3.24 -9.18 -8.86
N GLU A 75 -3.41 -10.49 -8.95
CA GLU A 75 -3.52 -11.32 -7.76
C GLU A 75 -2.19 -11.42 -7.03
N ALA A 76 -2.26 -11.37 -5.71
CA ALA A 76 -1.09 -11.60 -4.89
C ALA A 76 -0.72 -13.09 -4.90
N ARG A 77 0.58 -13.39 -4.89
CA ARG A 77 1.07 -14.77 -4.85
C ARG A 77 0.82 -15.46 -3.49
N CYS A 78 0.65 -14.66 -2.42
CA CYS A 78 0.43 -15.16 -1.06
C CYS A 78 -0.44 -14.20 -0.24
N ASP A 79 -1.13 -14.71 0.76
CA ASP A 79 -2.03 -13.93 1.62
C ASP A 79 -1.29 -12.96 2.56
N HIS A 80 0.02 -13.13 2.72
CA HIS A 80 0.87 -12.27 3.56
C HIS A 80 1.54 -11.12 2.79
N TYR A 81 1.19 -10.89 1.51
CA TYR A 81 1.83 -9.91 0.64
C TYR A 81 1.94 -8.50 1.26
N TRP A 82 0.94 -8.08 1.99
CA TRP A 82 0.86 -6.75 2.59
C TRP A 82 1.88 -6.50 3.72
N ILE A 83 2.55 -7.57 4.23
CA ILE A 83 3.64 -7.47 5.19
C ILE A 83 4.96 -7.15 4.49
N CYS A 84 5.31 -7.94 3.49
CA CYS A 84 6.65 -7.94 2.88
C CYS A 84 6.71 -7.26 1.50
N SER A 85 5.59 -7.18 0.77
CA SER A 85 5.57 -6.63 -0.59
C SER A 85 4.26 -5.89 -0.88
N LYS A 86 4.16 -4.66 -0.40
CA LYS A 86 2.95 -3.82 -0.53
C LYS A 86 2.49 -3.58 -1.97
N LEU A 87 3.38 -3.75 -2.95
CA LEU A 87 3.08 -3.57 -4.37
C LEU A 87 2.79 -4.90 -5.09
N GLN A 88 2.75 -6.03 -4.39
CA GLN A 88 2.55 -7.33 -5.03
C GLN A 88 1.21 -7.45 -5.77
N THR A 89 0.20 -6.67 -5.37
CA THR A 89 -1.11 -6.61 -6.03
C THR A 89 -1.16 -5.65 -7.22
N LEU A 90 -0.05 -4.98 -7.56
CA LEU A 90 0.12 -4.16 -8.74
C LEU A 90 0.91 -4.94 -9.80
N SER A 91 0.57 -4.83 -11.09
CA SER A 91 1.34 -5.47 -12.15
C SER A 91 2.80 -5.06 -12.11
N TYR A 92 3.72 -5.96 -12.49
CA TYR A 92 5.15 -5.68 -12.34
C TYR A 92 5.60 -4.51 -13.22
N GLU A 93 5.02 -4.38 -14.37
CA GLU A 93 5.26 -3.27 -15.30
C GLU A 93 4.89 -1.92 -14.66
N GLU A 94 3.76 -1.87 -13.97
CA GLU A 94 3.34 -0.67 -13.23
C GLU A 94 4.21 -0.42 -11.99
N GLN A 95 4.69 -1.48 -11.32
CA GLN A 95 5.66 -1.32 -10.22
C GLN A 95 6.95 -0.63 -10.71
N LEU A 96 7.43 -0.95 -11.91
CA LEU A 96 8.62 -0.31 -12.49
C LEU A 96 8.36 1.16 -12.79
N LYS A 97 7.22 1.50 -13.41
CA LYS A 97 6.81 2.88 -13.68
C LYS A 97 6.69 3.72 -12.40
N GLU A 98 6.07 3.16 -11.37
CA GLU A 98 5.93 3.85 -10.09
C GLU A 98 7.28 4.08 -9.39
N LYS A 99 8.22 3.14 -9.50
CA LYS A 99 9.58 3.32 -8.97
C LYS A 99 10.35 4.40 -9.73
N GLU A 100 10.24 4.44 -11.05
CA GLU A 100 10.83 5.50 -11.88
C GLU A 100 10.27 6.86 -11.49
N LYS A 101 8.95 6.97 -11.40
CA LYS A 101 8.27 8.19 -10.99
C LYS A 101 8.72 8.66 -9.61
N GLN A 102 8.89 7.76 -8.64
CA GLN A 102 9.39 8.12 -7.30
C GLN A 102 10.81 8.69 -7.35
N VAL A 103 11.68 8.17 -8.21
CA VAL A 103 13.03 8.71 -8.42
C VAL A 103 12.94 10.11 -9.05
N VAL A 104 12.16 10.27 -10.12
CA VAL A 104 11.92 11.57 -10.77
C VAL A 104 11.39 12.60 -9.77
N ASP A 105 10.35 12.24 -9.01
CA ASP A 105 9.76 13.11 -7.98
C ASP A 105 10.80 13.50 -6.90
N ALA A 106 11.66 12.58 -6.49
CA ALA A 106 12.71 12.87 -5.51
C ALA A 106 13.75 13.86 -6.07
N PHE A 107 14.20 13.67 -7.29
CA PHE A 107 15.13 14.60 -7.95
C PHE A 107 14.52 15.99 -8.12
N GLN A 108 13.29 16.07 -8.61
CA GLN A 108 12.62 17.33 -8.88
C GLN A 108 12.20 18.07 -7.60
N ARG A 109 11.47 17.38 -6.71
CA ARG A 109 10.80 18.05 -5.57
C ARG A 109 11.70 18.20 -4.36
N ILE A 110 12.61 17.25 -4.12
CA ILE A 110 13.52 17.29 -2.97
C ILE A 110 14.86 17.84 -3.40
N GLY A 111 15.41 17.34 -4.51
CA GLY A 111 16.71 17.76 -5.03
C GLY A 111 16.69 19.10 -5.74
N GLY A 112 15.53 19.56 -6.21
CA GLY A 112 15.40 20.82 -6.97
C GLY A 112 16.03 20.76 -8.37
N PHE A 113 16.35 19.57 -8.88
CA PHE A 113 16.93 19.42 -10.21
C PHE A 113 15.84 19.56 -11.28
N THR A 114 16.13 20.38 -12.29
CA THR A 114 15.23 20.61 -13.45
C THR A 114 15.79 20.05 -14.75
N ASP A 115 17.09 19.81 -14.79
CA ASP A 115 17.79 19.29 -15.97
C ASP A 115 18.51 17.99 -15.60
N PHE A 116 17.84 16.84 -15.85
CA PHE A 116 18.38 15.52 -15.67
C PHE A 116 17.64 14.50 -16.56
N THR A 117 18.32 13.42 -16.88
CA THR A 117 17.75 12.30 -17.64
C THR A 117 17.71 11.05 -16.78
N ILE A 118 16.59 10.37 -16.80
CA ILE A 118 16.44 9.02 -16.21
C ILE A 118 16.50 8.01 -17.34
N ASN A 119 17.42 7.05 -17.24
CA ASN A 119 17.62 6.00 -18.25
C ASN A 119 16.60 4.83 -18.14
N GLY A 120 15.53 5.03 -17.38
CA GLY A 120 14.52 4.01 -17.09
C GLY A 120 14.93 3.02 -16.02
N VAL A 121 13.97 2.24 -15.57
CA VAL A 121 14.17 1.21 -14.54
C VAL A 121 14.44 -0.13 -15.22
N ARG A 122 15.57 -0.77 -14.90
CA ARG A 122 15.83 -2.13 -15.35
C ARG A 122 14.93 -3.11 -14.61
N SER A 123 14.23 -3.95 -15.36
CA SER A 123 13.44 -5.04 -14.79
C SER A 123 14.36 -6.13 -14.23
N ALA A 124 13.92 -6.79 -13.16
CA ALA A 124 14.56 -8.02 -12.71
C ALA A 124 14.12 -9.20 -13.59
N GLU A 125 15.03 -10.07 -13.94
CA GLU A 125 14.74 -11.31 -14.66
C GLU A 125 13.81 -12.20 -13.83
N ASN A 126 14.16 -12.39 -12.55
CA ASN A 126 13.34 -13.11 -11.59
C ASN A 126 12.61 -12.14 -10.66
N LYS A 127 11.30 -12.09 -10.76
CA LYS A 127 10.43 -11.22 -9.91
C LYS A 127 10.33 -11.73 -8.47
N TYR A 128 10.61 -13.02 -8.25
CA TYR A 128 10.54 -13.71 -6.96
C TYR A 128 11.84 -14.51 -6.73
N ASN A 129 12.04 -14.94 -5.49
CA ASN A 129 13.19 -15.76 -5.06
C ASN A 129 14.56 -15.10 -5.31
N TYR A 130 14.61 -13.79 -5.41
CA TYR A 130 15.83 -13.01 -5.63
C TYR A 130 16.57 -12.65 -4.34
N ARG A 131 15.87 -12.66 -3.20
CA ARG A 131 16.45 -12.27 -1.91
C ARG A 131 17.26 -13.41 -1.33
N ASN A 132 18.53 -13.15 -1.04
CA ASN A 132 19.50 -14.10 -0.50
C ASN A 132 19.86 -13.89 0.98
N LYS A 133 19.34 -12.83 1.61
CA LYS A 133 19.48 -12.57 3.04
C LYS A 133 18.11 -12.27 3.65
N MET A 134 17.73 -13.07 4.65
CA MET A 134 16.51 -12.88 5.43
C MET A 134 16.85 -12.98 6.92
N GLU A 135 16.17 -12.17 7.72
CA GLU A 135 16.24 -12.23 9.18
C GLU A 135 14.86 -12.67 9.68
N PHE A 136 14.84 -13.78 10.41
CA PHE A 136 13.63 -14.34 10.98
C PHE A 136 13.70 -14.27 12.49
N THR A 137 12.56 -14.13 13.13
CA THR A 137 12.42 -14.14 14.58
C THR A 137 11.64 -15.36 15.03
N PHE A 138 12.07 -15.98 16.13
CA PHE A 138 11.29 -16.99 16.83
C PHE A 138 10.20 -16.32 17.67
N SER A 139 9.00 -16.90 17.65
CA SER A 139 7.87 -16.48 18.49
C SER A 139 7.21 -17.71 19.12
N PRO A 140 6.71 -17.63 20.36
CA PRO A 140 5.92 -18.69 20.96
C PRO A 140 4.59 -18.90 20.24
N HIS A 141 4.10 -17.88 19.52
CA HIS A 141 2.85 -17.93 18.79
C HIS A 141 3.04 -17.41 17.37
N ARG A 142 2.48 -18.14 16.38
CA ARG A 142 2.38 -17.63 15.04
C ARG A 142 1.13 -16.77 14.90
N TRP A 143 1.18 -15.84 13.97
CA TRP A 143 0.01 -15.10 13.59
C TRP A 143 -0.92 -15.97 12.72
N ILE A 144 -2.23 -15.87 13.02
CA ILE A 144 -3.30 -16.57 12.31
C ILE A 144 -3.99 -15.55 11.41
N LEU A 145 -4.16 -15.91 10.13
CA LEU A 145 -4.92 -15.10 9.16
C LEU A 145 -6.43 -15.24 9.44
N GLU A 146 -7.19 -14.19 9.14
CA GLU A 146 -8.67 -14.23 9.21
C GLU A 146 -9.28 -15.31 8.28
N SER A 147 -8.54 -15.69 7.23
CA SER A 147 -8.93 -16.74 6.28
C SER A 147 -8.66 -18.16 6.77
N GLU A 148 -7.93 -18.35 7.89
CA GLU A 148 -7.61 -19.66 8.43
C GLU A 148 -8.76 -20.21 9.30
N PRO A 149 -8.95 -21.55 9.32
CA PRO A 149 -9.97 -22.17 10.17
C PRO A 149 -9.76 -21.87 11.66
N GLU A 150 -10.85 -21.86 12.42
CA GLU A 150 -10.77 -21.78 13.88
C GLU A 150 -10.04 -23.02 14.45
N GLY A 151 -9.25 -22.80 15.52
CA GLY A 151 -8.54 -23.86 16.21
C GLY A 151 -7.22 -24.29 15.57
N VAL A 152 -6.73 -23.58 14.58
CA VAL A 152 -5.41 -23.84 14.00
C VAL A 152 -4.32 -23.67 15.06
N ASN A 153 -3.36 -24.61 15.09
CA ASN A 153 -2.22 -24.55 16.01
C ASN A 153 -1.38 -23.29 15.74
N SER A 154 -1.28 -22.44 16.75
CA SER A 154 -0.47 -21.20 16.71
C SER A 154 0.81 -21.28 17.56
N SER A 155 1.12 -22.47 18.12
CA SER A 155 2.19 -22.68 19.10
C SER A 155 3.57 -22.68 18.50
N PHE A 156 4.22 -21.80 18.14
CA PHE A 156 5.58 -21.71 17.61
C PHE A 156 5.61 -21.15 16.19
N ALA A 157 6.43 -20.17 16.01
CA ALA A 157 6.70 -19.60 14.70
C ALA A 157 8.17 -19.25 14.52
N LEU A 158 8.64 -19.39 13.30
CA LEU A 158 9.83 -18.76 12.79
C LEU A 158 9.43 -17.94 11.56
N GLY A 159 9.54 -16.61 11.63
CA GLY A 159 9.06 -15.79 10.53
C GLY A 159 9.36 -14.30 10.68
N LEU A 160 8.66 -13.51 9.89
CA LEU A 160 8.74 -12.06 9.91
C LEU A 160 7.68 -11.50 10.87
N HIS A 161 8.03 -10.44 11.59
CA HIS A 161 7.07 -9.70 12.40
C HIS A 161 6.03 -8.98 11.54
N ILE A 162 4.82 -8.91 12.07
CA ILE A 162 3.80 -8.02 11.53
C ILE A 162 4.24 -6.57 11.78
N PRO A 163 4.18 -5.68 10.78
CA PRO A 163 4.51 -4.28 10.98
C PRO A 163 3.70 -3.65 12.13
N GLY A 164 4.41 -3.10 13.12
CA GLY A 164 3.80 -2.45 14.29
C GLY A 164 3.45 -3.37 15.45
N ARG A 165 3.82 -4.66 15.39
CA ARG A 165 3.73 -5.61 16.51
C ARG A 165 5.11 -6.22 16.77
N TYR A 166 5.41 -6.47 18.05
CA TYR A 166 6.69 -7.00 18.51
C TYR A 166 6.54 -8.25 19.38
N ASP A 167 5.34 -8.76 19.46
CA ASP A 167 4.91 -9.95 20.21
C ASP A 167 4.73 -11.19 19.31
#